data_771a82ee71405c2f63c8ba1cc6321334
#
_entry.id   771a82ee71405c2f63c8ba1cc6321334
#
_cell.length_a   1.000
_cell.length_b   1.000
_cell.length_c   1.000
_cell.angle_alpha   90.00
_cell.angle_beta   90.00
_cell.angle_gamma   90.00
#
_symmetry.space_group_name_H-M   'P 1'
#
loop_
_entity.id
_entity.type
_entity.pdbx_description
1 polymer ?
#
loop_
_entity_poly.entity_id
_entity_poly.type
_entity_poly.pdbx_seq_one_letter_code
_entity_poly.pdbx_strand_id
1 'polypeptide(L)'
;MAGRGTGADEPLPGLGREEPAEVPAARRPLAARMRPRSLAEVVGHAALLGPDALLPRLIRADSFGSLLFYGPPGCGKTTLAEVIAAETRSHVVRVNAVLSGAAELREVLAEARRHPSRKTVLVVDEIHRFNKSQQDLLLPDVEAGAVRLIGCTTHNPGLYVVPALLSRSHLFRLDPLTPEEIAGFLGRALADEERGLGRLGVRASGEVLRQVAEMASGDLRRALNCLETLALSAPALGAIDDAAVAAFARERRVRYDDGGDDHYDTASAFIKSVRGGDPDAALYWLFVMLEGGEDPRFIARRLVIAASEDIGLADSRALGVATAAFQACETVGLPECEYALAHATLFLALCPKSNSVTLAMGAAKEEVRSRPRQEVPLHLKDAHTQVGRKLGQGAEYRYSHEFPEGISGQEYLSRPLELFRPGNSGAEAQLAERLARWRSLRAELRRKEAGA
;
A
#
# COMPACT_ATOMS: atom_id res chain seq x y z
N MET A 1 -46.39 -50.88 26.43
CA MET A 1 -45.39 -50.85 27.50
C MET A 1 -44.03 -50.83 26.85
N ALA A 2 -43.45 -49.74 26.61
CA ALA A 2 -42.02 -49.56 26.32
C ALA A 2 -41.75 -48.09 26.16
N GLY A 3 -41.05 -47.51 27.10
CA GLY A 3 -40.59 -46.14 27.06
C GLY A 3 -39.54 -45.96 26.00
N ARG A 4 -39.68 -44.90 25.20
CA ARG A 4 -38.63 -44.41 24.29
C ARG A 4 -37.80 -43.37 25.05
N GLY A 5 -36.54 -43.73 25.29
CA GLY A 5 -35.53 -42.85 25.80
C GLY A 5 -35.17 -41.80 24.73
N THR A 6 -35.18 -40.58 25.16
CA THR A 6 -34.62 -39.41 24.45
C THR A 6 -33.11 -39.53 24.50
N GLY A 7 -32.49 -39.85 23.34
CA GLY A 7 -31.03 -39.73 23.17
C GLY A 7 -30.64 -38.25 23.20
N ALA A 8 -29.93 -37.87 24.22
CA ALA A 8 -29.18 -36.62 24.25
C ALA A 8 -28.01 -36.76 23.25
N ASP A 9 -27.89 -35.81 22.33
CA ASP A 9 -26.74 -35.66 21.48
C ASP A 9 -25.52 -35.36 22.31
N GLU A 10 -24.67 -36.36 22.54
CA GLU A 10 -23.32 -36.15 23.06
C GLU A 10 -22.47 -35.54 21.92
N PRO A 11 -21.74 -34.44 22.17
CA PRO A 11 -20.82 -33.90 21.19
C PRO A 11 -19.62 -34.84 21.01
N LEU A 12 -19.30 -35.14 19.75
CA LEU A 12 -18.15 -35.93 19.35
C LEU A 12 -16.84 -35.34 19.96
N PRO A 13 -15.99 -36.12 20.64
CA PRO A 13 -14.74 -35.67 21.16
C PRO A 13 -13.73 -35.46 20.04
N GLY A 14 -13.26 -34.21 19.83
CA GLY A 14 -12.11 -33.94 18.97
C GLY A 14 -12.11 -32.65 18.14
N LEU A 15 -13.14 -31.79 18.19
CA LEU A 15 -13.16 -30.51 17.47
C LEU A 15 -13.49 -29.30 18.38
N GLY A 16 -13.17 -29.38 19.65
CA GLY A 16 -13.09 -28.20 20.49
C GLY A 16 -11.80 -27.46 20.14
N ARG A 17 -11.88 -26.36 19.39
CA ARG A 17 -10.81 -25.36 19.45
C ARG A 17 -10.80 -24.89 20.91
N GLU A 18 -9.78 -25.30 21.69
CA GLU A 18 -9.46 -24.66 22.95
C GLU A 18 -9.34 -23.16 22.65
N GLU A 19 -10.24 -22.36 23.20
CA GLU A 19 -10.03 -20.91 23.21
C GLU A 19 -8.68 -20.70 23.90
N PRO A 20 -7.73 -19.99 23.26
CA PRO A 20 -6.43 -19.77 23.88
C PRO A 20 -6.67 -19.12 25.23
N ALA A 21 -6.10 -19.68 26.29
CA ALA A 21 -6.27 -19.23 27.67
C ALA A 21 -6.09 -17.70 27.71
N GLU A 22 -7.09 -16.97 28.18
CA GLU A 22 -7.05 -15.52 28.24
C GLU A 22 -5.83 -15.05 29.02
N VAL A 23 -4.93 -14.33 28.33
CA VAL A 23 -3.77 -13.71 29.00
C VAL A 23 -4.29 -12.79 30.09
N PRO A 24 -3.84 -12.94 31.36
CA PRO A 24 -4.26 -12.09 32.47
C PRO A 24 -4.16 -10.61 32.09
N ALA A 25 -5.17 -9.82 32.42
CA ALA A 25 -5.25 -8.41 32.03
C ALA A 25 -3.97 -7.63 32.33
N ALA A 26 -3.31 -7.91 33.45
CA ALA A 26 -2.04 -7.28 33.87
C ALA A 26 -0.84 -7.60 32.94
N ARG A 27 -0.90 -8.66 32.13
CA ARG A 27 0.15 -9.04 31.18
C ARG A 27 -0.10 -8.56 29.76
N ARG A 28 -1.28 -8.00 29.48
CA ARG A 28 -1.59 -7.43 28.16
C ARG A 28 -0.85 -6.09 28.00
N PRO A 29 -0.33 -5.77 26.80
CA PRO A 29 0.28 -4.47 26.54
C PRO A 29 -0.65 -3.30 26.88
N LEU A 30 -0.10 -2.18 27.32
CA LEU A 30 -0.86 -0.98 27.70
C LEU A 30 -1.85 -0.56 26.62
N ALA A 31 -1.45 -0.57 25.37
CA ALA A 31 -2.30 -0.26 24.23
C ALA A 31 -3.55 -1.16 24.11
N ALA A 32 -3.46 -2.41 24.55
CA ALA A 32 -4.60 -3.32 24.57
C ALA A 32 -5.48 -3.08 25.81
N ARG A 33 -4.88 -2.78 26.97
CA ARG A 33 -5.60 -2.49 28.23
C ARG A 33 -6.38 -1.18 28.15
N MET A 34 -5.79 -0.16 27.55
CA MET A 34 -6.36 1.19 27.40
C MET A 34 -7.32 1.33 26.20
N ARG A 35 -7.66 0.24 25.52
CA ARG A 35 -8.60 0.29 24.39
C ARG A 35 -9.95 0.84 24.85
N PRO A 36 -10.51 1.87 24.16
CA PRO A 36 -11.81 2.44 24.43
C PRO A 36 -12.93 1.40 24.49
N ARG A 37 -13.83 1.52 25.48
CA ARG A 37 -14.99 0.64 25.68
C ARG A 37 -16.31 1.28 25.25
N SER A 38 -16.31 2.61 25.00
CA SER A 38 -17.45 3.37 24.53
C SER A 38 -17.00 4.47 23.58
N LEU A 39 -17.92 5.04 22.79
CA LEU A 39 -17.65 6.17 21.91
C LEU A 39 -17.09 7.40 22.65
N ALA A 40 -17.52 7.60 23.92
CA ALA A 40 -17.04 8.69 24.75
C ALA A 40 -15.56 8.57 25.16
N GLU A 41 -15.02 7.36 25.17
CA GLU A 41 -13.61 7.11 25.45
C GLU A 41 -12.71 7.25 24.22
N VAL A 42 -13.27 7.26 23.00
CA VAL A 42 -12.51 7.43 21.76
C VAL A 42 -11.92 8.83 21.71
N VAL A 43 -10.62 8.91 21.42
CA VAL A 43 -9.88 10.16 21.37
C VAL A 43 -9.81 10.68 19.94
N GLY A 44 -9.86 12.00 19.80
CA GLY A 44 -9.79 12.67 18.51
C GLY A 44 -11.07 12.54 17.69
N HIS A 45 -10.93 12.86 16.43
CA HIS A 45 -12.00 12.74 15.43
C HIS A 45 -13.29 13.54 15.78
N ALA A 46 -13.15 14.73 16.39
CA ALA A 46 -14.27 15.53 16.84
C ALA A 46 -15.30 15.83 15.72
N ALA A 47 -14.84 16.00 14.47
CA ALA A 47 -15.71 16.18 13.32
C ALA A 47 -16.54 14.93 13.00
N LEU A 48 -16.02 13.73 13.31
CA LEU A 48 -16.67 12.45 13.02
C LEU A 48 -17.57 11.98 14.17
N LEU A 49 -17.16 12.26 15.41
CA LEU A 49 -17.80 11.77 16.64
C LEU A 49 -18.60 12.84 17.39
N GLY A 50 -18.61 14.08 16.91
CA GLY A 50 -19.37 15.17 17.51
C GLY A 50 -20.88 14.86 17.57
N PRO A 51 -21.64 15.54 18.47
CA PRO A 51 -23.04 15.23 18.73
C PRO A 51 -23.93 15.33 17.48
N ASP A 52 -23.57 16.21 16.55
CA ASP A 52 -24.31 16.45 15.30
C ASP A 52 -23.75 15.67 14.10
N ALA A 53 -22.66 14.92 14.30
CA ALA A 53 -22.06 14.15 13.23
C ALA A 53 -22.95 12.98 12.77
N LEU A 54 -22.76 12.56 11.53
CA LEU A 54 -23.55 11.49 10.91
C LEU A 54 -23.38 10.15 11.63
N LEU A 55 -22.13 9.78 11.97
CA LEU A 55 -21.81 8.47 12.50
C LEU A 55 -22.50 8.18 13.86
N PRO A 56 -22.43 9.03 14.90
CA PRO A 56 -23.16 8.80 16.16
C PRO A 56 -24.67 8.73 15.97
N ARG A 57 -25.23 9.46 15.01
CA ARG A 57 -26.67 9.41 14.68
C ARG A 57 -27.05 8.06 14.08
N LEU A 58 -26.26 7.53 13.15
CA LEU A 58 -26.47 6.20 12.56
C LEU A 58 -26.38 5.09 13.60
N ILE A 59 -25.39 5.18 14.51
CA ILE A 59 -25.21 4.20 15.60
C ILE A 59 -26.39 4.21 16.56
N ARG A 60 -26.80 5.39 17.04
CA ARG A 60 -27.95 5.54 17.96
C ARG A 60 -29.27 5.04 17.34
N ALA A 61 -29.44 5.26 16.05
CA ALA A 61 -30.63 4.78 15.33
C ALA A 61 -30.56 3.29 14.98
N ASP A 62 -29.45 2.60 15.24
CA ASP A 62 -29.16 1.22 14.80
C ASP A 62 -29.51 0.98 13.31
N SER A 63 -29.29 2.01 12.48
CA SER A 63 -29.73 2.07 11.08
C SER A 63 -28.59 2.32 10.09
N PHE A 64 -27.39 1.79 10.36
CA PHE A 64 -26.32 1.79 9.37
C PHE A 64 -26.28 0.48 8.59
N GLY A 65 -25.91 0.58 7.33
CA GLY A 65 -25.62 -0.58 6.48
C GLY A 65 -24.16 -1.04 6.65
N SER A 66 -23.31 -0.73 5.67
CA SER A 66 -21.86 -0.99 5.77
C SER A 66 -21.10 0.29 6.03
N LEU A 67 -20.04 0.20 6.84
CA LEU A 67 -19.13 1.29 7.17
C LEU A 67 -17.71 0.91 6.72
N LEU A 68 -16.99 1.85 6.17
CA LEU A 68 -15.58 1.69 5.82
C LEU A 68 -14.76 2.80 6.47
N PHE A 69 -13.86 2.41 7.36
CA PHE A 69 -12.91 3.33 8.01
C PHE A 69 -11.56 3.24 7.34
N TYR A 70 -11.03 4.37 6.89
CA TYR A 70 -9.69 4.43 6.32
C TYR A 70 -8.88 5.58 6.93
N GLY A 71 -7.57 5.39 7.01
CA GLY A 71 -6.64 6.37 7.59
C GLY A 71 -5.36 5.69 8.08
N PRO A 72 -4.38 6.46 8.59
CA PRO A 72 -3.07 5.95 8.97
C PRO A 72 -3.15 4.92 10.11
N PRO A 73 -2.07 4.14 10.34
CA PRO A 73 -1.97 3.23 11.49
C PRO A 73 -2.19 3.98 12.82
N GLY A 74 -2.70 3.27 13.82
CA GLY A 74 -2.83 3.78 15.18
C GLY A 74 -3.82 4.92 15.42
N CYS A 75 -4.53 5.42 14.38
CA CYS A 75 -5.56 6.46 14.53
C CYS A 75 -6.89 5.96 15.12
N GLY A 76 -7.04 4.66 15.42
CA GLY A 76 -8.20 4.12 16.12
C GLY A 76 -9.27 3.43 15.28
N LYS A 77 -9.05 3.14 13.98
CA LYS A 77 -10.03 2.51 13.06
C LYS A 77 -10.65 1.23 13.63
N THR A 78 -9.83 0.25 13.94
CA THR A 78 -10.27 -1.06 14.47
C THR A 78 -10.94 -0.90 15.82
N THR A 79 -10.41 -0.01 16.67
CA THR A 79 -11.01 0.30 17.97
C THR A 79 -12.40 0.92 17.82
N LEU A 80 -12.55 1.90 16.93
CA LEU A 80 -13.84 2.52 16.63
C LEU A 80 -14.84 1.50 16.10
N ALA A 81 -14.42 0.62 15.19
CA ALA A 81 -15.24 -0.47 14.66
C ALA A 81 -15.74 -1.40 15.78
N GLU A 82 -14.86 -1.77 16.71
CA GLU A 82 -15.21 -2.62 17.86
C GLU A 82 -16.19 -1.94 18.83
N VAL A 83 -15.96 -0.66 19.11
CA VAL A 83 -16.86 0.13 19.97
C VAL A 83 -18.26 0.26 19.35
N ILE A 84 -18.34 0.57 18.05
CA ILE A 84 -19.61 0.65 17.32
C ILE A 84 -20.32 -0.70 17.37
N ALA A 85 -19.61 -1.78 17.08
CA ALA A 85 -20.19 -3.11 17.10
C ALA A 85 -20.73 -3.49 18.49
N ALA A 86 -20.04 -3.10 19.57
CA ALA A 86 -20.46 -3.35 20.95
C ALA A 86 -21.71 -2.51 21.32
N GLU A 87 -21.79 -1.23 20.90
CA GLU A 87 -22.92 -0.36 21.22
C GLU A 87 -24.21 -0.77 20.48
N THR A 88 -24.12 -1.47 19.36
CA THR A 88 -25.29 -1.90 18.57
C THR A 88 -25.97 -3.17 19.05
N ARG A 89 -25.50 -3.79 20.13
CA ARG A 89 -26.01 -5.06 20.68
C ARG A 89 -26.13 -6.17 19.63
N SER A 90 -25.28 -6.14 18.63
CA SER A 90 -25.24 -7.09 17.52
C SER A 90 -24.31 -8.25 17.87
N HIS A 91 -24.49 -9.39 17.17
CA HIS A 91 -23.51 -10.45 17.20
C HIS A 91 -22.27 -10.03 16.40
N VAL A 92 -21.14 -9.85 17.09
CA VAL A 92 -19.91 -9.33 16.49
C VAL A 92 -19.00 -10.47 16.10
N VAL A 93 -18.69 -10.55 14.80
CA VAL A 93 -17.68 -11.47 14.28
C VAL A 93 -16.49 -10.65 13.79
N ARG A 94 -15.29 -11.03 14.22
CA ARG A 94 -14.05 -10.35 13.81
C ARG A 94 -13.27 -11.23 12.85
N VAL A 95 -12.88 -10.66 11.74
CA VAL A 95 -12.07 -11.32 10.71
C VAL A 95 -10.86 -10.43 10.42
N ASN A 96 -9.68 -11.02 10.47
CA ASN A 96 -8.45 -10.36 10.02
C ASN A 96 -8.16 -10.82 8.60
N ALA A 97 -8.20 -9.91 7.63
CA ALA A 97 -8.03 -10.26 6.22
C ALA A 97 -6.63 -10.80 5.87
N VAL A 98 -5.63 -10.61 6.74
CA VAL A 98 -4.28 -11.18 6.59
C VAL A 98 -4.25 -12.68 6.95
N LEU A 99 -5.02 -13.07 7.97
CA LEU A 99 -4.99 -14.43 8.53
C LEU A 99 -6.12 -15.31 8.01
N SER A 100 -7.25 -14.71 7.63
CA SER A 100 -8.48 -15.43 7.31
C SER A 100 -8.61 -15.77 5.82
N GLY A 101 -8.88 -17.03 5.54
CA GLY A 101 -9.09 -17.53 4.19
C GLY A 101 -10.56 -17.42 3.70
N ALA A 102 -10.80 -17.67 2.40
CA ALA A 102 -12.15 -17.67 1.82
C ALA A 102 -13.08 -18.73 2.43
N ALA A 103 -12.55 -19.82 2.98
CA ALA A 103 -13.33 -20.87 3.64
C ALA A 103 -13.94 -20.36 4.94
N GLU A 104 -13.15 -19.75 5.80
CA GLU A 104 -13.61 -19.15 7.06
C GLU A 104 -14.65 -18.05 6.81
N LEU A 105 -14.41 -17.20 5.80
CA LEU A 105 -15.36 -16.15 5.44
C LEU A 105 -16.71 -16.74 5.02
N ARG A 106 -16.73 -17.81 4.21
CA ARG A 106 -17.98 -18.52 3.83
C ARG A 106 -18.71 -19.10 5.03
N GLU A 107 -17.99 -19.65 6.00
CA GLU A 107 -18.58 -20.22 7.21
C GLU A 107 -19.27 -19.12 8.05
N VAL A 108 -18.60 -17.99 8.27
CA VAL A 108 -19.16 -16.83 8.97
C VAL A 108 -20.43 -16.31 8.27
N LEU A 109 -20.41 -16.17 6.95
CA LEU A 109 -21.55 -15.71 6.17
C LEU A 109 -22.72 -16.72 6.20
N ALA A 110 -22.40 -18.02 6.12
CA ALA A 110 -23.42 -19.08 6.23
C ALA A 110 -24.06 -19.08 7.62
N GLU A 111 -23.30 -18.85 8.69
CA GLU A 111 -23.82 -18.74 10.04
C GLU A 111 -24.76 -17.52 10.19
N ALA A 112 -24.37 -16.38 9.66
CA ALA A 112 -25.20 -15.18 9.67
C ALA A 112 -26.54 -15.39 8.94
N ARG A 113 -26.55 -16.10 7.81
CA ARG A 113 -27.76 -16.46 7.05
C ARG A 113 -28.68 -17.41 7.83
N ARG A 114 -28.11 -18.33 8.62
CA ARG A 114 -28.88 -19.28 9.45
C ARG A 114 -29.58 -18.59 10.62
N HIS A 115 -29.04 -17.47 11.08
CA HIS A 115 -29.55 -16.73 12.24
C HIS A 115 -29.83 -15.24 11.95
N PRO A 116 -30.79 -14.90 11.05
CA PRO A 116 -31.03 -13.55 10.60
C PRO A 116 -31.52 -12.60 11.71
N SER A 117 -32.11 -13.15 12.78
CA SER A 117 -32.56 -12.38 13.95
C SER A 117 -31.41 -11.86 14.82
N ARG A 118 -30.19 -12.38 14.68
CA ARG A 118 -29.00 -12.03 15.48
C ARG A 118 -28.38 -10.68 15.14
N LYS A 119 -28.73 -10.07 13.99
CA LYS A 119 -28.11 -8.84 13.50
C LYS A 119 -26.57 -8.92 13.53
N THR A 120 -25.99 -9.73 12.66
CA THR A 120 -24.53 -9.94 12.63
C THR A 120 -23.79 -8.70 12.13
N VAL A 121 -22.80 -8.22 12.91
CA VAL A 121 -21.82 -7.21 12.48
C VAL A 121 -20.50 -7.91 12.23
N LEU A 122 -20.05 -7.88 10.98
CA LEU A 122 -18.76 -8.40 10.55
C LEU A 122 -17.72 -7.28 10.54
N VAL A 123 -16.78 -7.32 11.47
CA VAL A 123 -15.63 -6.40 11.49
C VAL A 123 -14.48 -7.05 10.74
N VAL A 124 -14.08 -6.43 9.62
CA VAL A 124 -12.95 -6.88 8.81
C VAL A 124 -11.81 -5.90 8.96
N ASP A 125 -10.75 -6.34 9.63
CA ASP A 125 -9.51 -5.56 9.71
C ASP A 125 -8.63 -5.80 8.50
N GLU A 126 -7.98 -4.72 8.00
CA GLU A 126 -7.15 -4.70 6.79
C GLU A 126 -7.86 -5.25 5.54
N ILE A 127 -9.10 -4.83 5.30
CA ILE A 127 -9.97 -5.34 4.21
C ILE A 127 -9.31 -5.28 2.81
N HIS A 128 -8.33 -4.38 2.60
CA HIS A 128 -7.55 -4.28 1.37
C HIS A 128 -6.68 -5.53 1.09
N ARG A 129 -6.46 -6.40 2.08
CA ARG A 129 -5.75 -7.67 1.93
C ARG A 129 -6.62 -8.76 1.31
N PHE A 130 -7.94 -8.61 1.35
CA PHE A 130 -8.81 -9.51 0.62
C PHE A 130 -8.66 -9.29 -0.88
N ASN A 131 -8.47 -10.38 -1.62
CA ASN A 131 -8.54 -10.33 -3.08
C ASN A 131 -9.98 -10.06 -3.56
N LYS A 132 -10.13 -9.75 -4.86
CA LYS A 132 -11.43 -9.42 -5.46
C LYS A 132 -12.49 -10.51 -5.19
N SER A 133 -12.15 -11.78 -5.33
CA SER A 133 -13.10 -12.88 -5.12
C SER A 133 -13.56 -13.00 -3.66
N GLN A 134 -12.68 -12.68 -2.69
CA GLN A 134 -13.05 -12.64 -1.27
C GLN A 134 -13.96 -11.46 -0.95
N GLN A 135 -13.71 -10.30 -1.54
CA GLN A 135 -14.58 -9.14 -1.39
C GLN A 135 -15.94 -9.37 -2.07
N ASP A 136 -15.97 -10.02 -3.23
CA ASP A 136 -17.20 -10.37 -3.94
C ASP A 136 -18.07 -11.36 -3.13
N LEU A 137 -17.48 -12.23 -2.30
CA LEU A 137 -18.22 -13.11 -1.39
C LEU A 137 -19.07 -12.35 -0.36
N LEU A 138 -18.68 -11.15 0.02
CA LEU A 138 -19.41 -10.32 1.00
C LEU A 138 -20.67 -9.68 0.41
N LEU A 139 -20.69 -9.43 -0.91
CA LEU A 139 -21.71 -8.61 -1.56
C LEU A 139 -23.14 -9.15 -1.36
N PRO A 140 -23.45 -10.45 -1.58
CA PRO A 140 -24.81 -10.95 -1.46
C PRO A 140 -25.38 -10.78 -0.05
N ASP A 141 -24.55 -10.96 0.99
CA ASP A 141 -25.00 -10.91 2.38
C ASP A 141 -25.13 -9.46 2.89
N VAL A 142 -24.27 -8.56 2.40
CA VAL A 142 -24.37 -7.13 2.63
C VAL A 142 -25.61 -6.55 1.93
N GLU A 143 -25.90 -6.97 0.69
CA GLU A 143 -27.08 -6.54 -0.07
C GLU A 143 -28.38 -7.05 0.57
N ALA A 144 -28.38 -8.28 1.03
CA ALA A 144 -29.54 -8.87 1.71
C ALA A 144 -29.73 -8.36 3.15
N GLY A 145 -28.76 -7.61 3.70
CA GLY A 145 -28.78 -7.16 5.08
C GLY A 145 -28.55 -8.29 6.11
N ALA A 146 -28.13 -9.48 5.68
CA ALA A 146 -27.80 -10.59 6.55
C ALA A 146 -26.56 -10.27 7.43
N VAL A 147 -25.65 -9.46 6.90
CA VAL A 147 -24.45 -8.98 7.58
C VAL A 147 -24.32 -7.48 7.39
N ARG A 148 -24.01 -6.76 8.47
CA ARG A 148 -23.52 -5.38 8.44
C ARG A 148 -22.01 -5.41 8.46
N LEU A 149 -21.37 -4.85 7.44
CA LEU A 149 -19.91 -4.83 7.32
C LEU A 149 -19.34 -3.57 7.98
N ILE A 150 -18.32 -3.73 8.81
CA ILE A 150 -17.43 -2.65 9.22
C ILE A 150 -16.02 -3.00 8.77
N GLY A 151 -15.58 -2.41 7.66
CA GLY A 151 -14.24 -2.61 7.11
C GLY A 151 -13.26 -1.55 7.59
N CYS A 152 -12.05 -1.96 7.97
CA CYS A 152 -10.94 -1.08 8.31
C CYS A 152 -9.82 -1.26 7.29
N THR A 153 -9.17 -0.15 6.91
CA THR A 153 -8.01 -0.19 6.02
C THR A 153 -7.08 1.00 6.25
N THR A 154 -5.78 0.78 6.08
CA THR A 154 -4.77 1.85 6.04
C THR A 154 -4.63 2.46 4.65
N HIS A 155 -5.11 1.78 3.61
CA HIS A 155 -4.96 2.18 2.20
C HIS A 155 -6.18 2.92 1.67
N ASN A 156 -6.00 3.68 0.57
CA ASN A 156 -7.11 4.34 -0.11
C ASN A 156 -8.14 3.32 -0.62
N PRO A 157 -9.37 3.31 -0.08
CA PRO A 157 -10.37 2.30 -0.45
C PRO A 157 -10.73 2.32 -1.93
N GLY A 158 -10.65 3.47 -2.59
CA GLY A 158 -10.93 3.59 -4.04
C GLY A 158 -10.00 2.78 -4.95
N LEU A 159 -8.82 2.36 -4.44
CA LEU A 159 -7.84 1.57 -5.18
C LEU A 159 -7.90 0.07 -4.84
N TYR A 160 -8.36 -0.28 -3.63
CA TYR A 160 -8.21 -1.63 -3.09
C TYR A 160 -9.53 -2.33 -2.77
N VAL A 161 -10.63 -1.56 -2.65
CA VAL A 161 -11.96 -2.14 -2.38
C VAL A 161 -12.78 -2.13 -3.67
N VAL A 162 -13.49 -3.22 -3.93
CA VAL A 162 -14.30 -3.34 -5.15
C VAL A 162 -15.40 -2.27 -5.20
N PRO A 163 -15.66 -1.66 -6.38
CA PRO A 163 -16.64 -0.57 -6.50
C PRO A 163 -18.03 -0.93 -6.01
N ALA A 164 -18.45 -2.19 -6.16
CA ALA A 164 -19.73 -2.69 -5.71
C ALA A 164 -19.88 -2.62 -4.18
N LEU A 165 -18.81 -2.85 -3.42
CA LEU A 165 -18.82 -2.76 -1.96
C LEU A 165 -18.74 -1.29 -1.50
N LEU A 166 -17.92 -0.47 -2.20
CA LEU A 166 -17.83 0.97 -1.92
C LEU A 166 -19.17 1.69 -2.08
N SER A 167 -19.90 1.40 -3.17
CA SER A 167 -21.21 2.05 -3.44
C SER A 167 -22.29 1.74 -2.39
N ARG A 168 -22.09 0.72 -1.57
CA ARG A 168 -23.00 0.26 -0.52
C ARG A 168 -22.50 0.58 0.89
N SER A 169 -21.38 1.28 0.99
CA SER A 169 -20.74 1.58 2.27
C SER A 169 -20.66 3.09 2.52
N HIS A 170 -20.84 3.50 3.75
CA HIS A 170 -20.49 4.85 4.18
C HIS A 170 -18.98 4.89 4.47
N LEU A 171 -18.29 5.77 3.77
CA LEU A 171 -16.85 5.92 3.87
C LEU A 171 -16.49 7.02 4.87
N PHE A 172 -15.67 6.70 5.85
CA PHE A 172 -15.20 7.64 6.88
C PHE A 172 -13.68 7.66 6.91
N ARG A 173 -13.13 8.85 6.76
CA ARG A 173 -11.70 9.09 6.91
C ARG A 173 -11.39 9.42 8.36
N LEU A 174 -10.39 8.73 8.91
CA LEU A 174 -9.79 9.05 10.18
C LEU A 174 -8.44 9.71 9.93
N ASP A 175 -8.27 10.93 10.42
CA ASP A 175 -7.01 11.64 10.32
C ASP A 175 -6.05 11.20 11.45
N PRO A 176 -4.73 11.44 11.31
CA PRO A 176 -3.79 11.22 12.42
C PRO A 176 -4.24 12.00 13.66
N LEU A 177 -4.02 11.44 14.83
CA LEU A 177 -4.27 12.16 16.08
C LEU A 177 -3.25 13.27 16.27
N THR A 178 -3.69 14.39 16.83
CA THR A 178 -2.77 15.49 17.16
C THR A 178 -1.90 15.14 18.37
N PRO A 179 -0.70 15.74 18.51
CA PRO A 179 0.13 15.55 19.68
C PRO A 179 -0.58 15.89 21.00
N GLU A 180 -1.46 16.88 21.02
CA GLU A 180 -2.25 17.27 22.17
C GLU A 180 -3.28 16.21 22.56
N GLU A 181 -3.99 15.64 21.59
CA GLU A 181 -4.96 14.54 21.79
C GLU A 181 -4.24 13.31 22.36
N ILE A 182 -3.09 12.95 21.80
CA ILE A 182 -2.26 11.83 22.26
C ILE A 182 -1.75 12.12 23.68
N ALA A 183 -1.13 13.27 23.94
CA ALA A 183 -0.58 13.62 25.25
C ALA A 183 -1.67 13.59 26.33
N GLY A 184 -2.87 14.10 26.04
CA GLY A 184 -4.01 14.00 26.93
C GLY A 184 -4.43 12.55 27.24
N PHE A 185 -4.37 11.67 26.24
CA PHE A 185 -4.64 10.24 26.44
C PHE A 185 -3.53 9.55 27.26
N LEU A 186 -2.28 9.86 27.00
CA LEU A 186 -1.13 9.34 27.76
C LEU A 186 -1.22 9.75 29.22
N GLY A 187 -1.64 10.98 29.53
CA GLY A 187 -1.88 11.45 30.89
C GLY A 187 -2.96 10.63 31.60
N ARG A 188 -4.07 10.33 30.90
CA ARG A 188 -5.11 9.42 31.44
C ARG A 188 -4.57 8.02 31.69
N ALA A 189 -3.80 7.47 30.74
CA ALA A 189 -3.20 6.14 30.87
C ALA A 189 -2.20 6.05 32.03
N LEU A 190 -1.47 7.13 32.31
CA LEU A 190 -0.53 7.21 33.43
C LEU A 190 -1.26 7.30 34.78
N ALA A 191 -2.43 7.90 34.85
CA ALA A 191 -3.23 8.07 36.05
C ALA A 191 -4.18 6.89 36.32
N ASP A 192 -4.57 6.10 35.32
CA ASP A 192 -5.53 5.01 35.46
C ASP A 192 -4.90 3.83 36.22
N GLU A 193 -5.45 3.52 37.42
CA GLU A 193 -4.96 2.43 38.28
C GLU A 193 -5.50 1.06 37.85
N GLU A 194 -6.61 1.00 37.12
CA GLU A 194 -7.25 -0.26 36.73
C GLU A 194 -6.63 -0.81 35.43
N ARG A 195 -6.61 0.00 34.41
CA ARG A 195 -6.20 -0.37 33.03
C ARG A 195 -4.83 0.18 32.66
N GLY A 196 -4.42 1.29 33.27
CA GLY A 196 -3.25 2.05 32.95
C GLY A 196 -2.00 1.68 33.75
N LEU A 197 -1.21 2.70 34.05
CA LEU A 197 0.07 2.63 34.74
C LEU A 197 0.00 3.27 36.14
N GLY A 198 -1.17 3.72 36.62
CA GLY A 198 -1.32 4.45 37.88
C GLY A 198 -0.75 3.73 39.10
N ARG A 199 -0.81 2.39 39.12
CA ARG A 199 -0.23 1.58 40.19
C ARG A 199 1.30 1.64 40.30
N LEU A 200 2.00 2.07 39.23
CA LEU A 200 3.45 2.23 39.25
C LEU A 200 3.87 3.51 40.01
N GLY A 201 2.95 4.46 40.21
CA GLY A 201 3.23 5.75 40.84
C GLY A 201 4.20 6.65 40.08
N VAL A 202 4.50 6.33 38.82
CA VAL A 202 5.40 7.08 37.99
C VAL A 202 4.70 8.37 37.48
N ARG A 203 5.43 9.47 37.44
CA ARG A 203 4.94 10.78 37.01
C ARG A 203 5.64 11.25 35.75
N ALA A 204 4.93 12.02 34.93
CA ALA A 204 5.48 12.73 33.77
C ALA A 204 4.87 14.13 33.68
N SER A 205 5.64 15.12 33.28
CA SER A 205 5.10 16.46 32.98
C SER A 205 4.29 16.44 31.67
N GLY A 206 3.40 17.43 31.50
CA GLY A 206 2.66 17.58 30.23
C GLY A 206 3.58 17.75 29.04
N GLU A 207 4.74 18.40 29.21
CA GLU A 207 5.74 18.58 28.17
C GLU A 207 6.39 17.26 27.76
N VAL A 208 6.78 16.44 28.72
CA VAL A 208 7.30 15.08 28.46
C VAL A 208 6.27 14.21 27.70
N LEU A 209 5.01 14.27 28.13
CA LEU A 209 3.93 13.52 27.44
C LEU A 209 3.74 14.03 25.99
N ARG A 210 3.89 15.33 25.75
CA ARG A 210 3.83 15.92 24.43
C ARG A 210 4.99 15.45 23.54
N GLN A 211 6.22 15.41 24.07
CA GLN A 211 7.37 14.86 23.33
C GLN A 211 7.17 13.40 22.93
N VAL A 212 6.63 12.56 23.85
CA VAL A 212 6.28 11.17 23.54
C VAL A 212 5.20 11.10 22.45
N ALA A 213 4.23 12.01 22.48
CA ALA A 213 3.17 12.11 21.45
C ALA A 213 3.73 12.52 20.07
N GLU A 214 4.62 13.50 20.03
CA GLU A 214 5.31 13.94 18.80
C GLU A 214 6.12 12.81 18.17
N MET A 215 6.85 12.02 18.97
CA MET A 215 7.60 10.86 18.52
C MET A 215 6.70 9.75 17.92
N ALA A 216 5.44 9.74 18.28
CA ALA A 216 4.49 8.75 17.79
C ALA A 216 3.85 9.12 16.45
N SER A 217 4.01 10.38 15.97
CA SER A 217 3.56 10.84 14.65
C SER A 217 2.08 10.52 14.35
N GLY A 218 1.19 10.70 15.36
CA GLY A 218 -0.25 10.46 15.20
C GLY A 218 -0.72 9.02 15.51
N ASP A 219 0.20 8.09 15.81
CA ASP A 219 -0.12 6.71 16.19
C ASP A 219 -0.21 6.54 17.71
N LEU A 220 -1.45 6.45 18.23
CA LEU A 220 -1.70 6.27 19.67
C LEU A 220 -1.18 4.94 20.23
N ARG A 221 -1.20 3.86 19.44
CA ARG A 221 -0.67 2.56 19.87
C ARG A 221 0.83 2.66 20.10
N ARG A 222 1.52 3.32 19.18
CA ARG A 222 2.96 3.60 19.27
C ARG A 222 3.27 4.47 20.49
N ALA A 223 2.47 5.52 20.74
CA ALA A 223 2.63 6.39 21.91
C ALA A 223 2.48 5.65 23.24
N LEU A 224 1.45 4.78 23.34
CA LEU A 224 1.23 3.96 24.53
C LEU A 224 2.34 2.95 24.78
N ASN A 225 2.86 2.31 23.74
CA ASN A 225 4.01 1.40 23.86
C ASN A 225 5.27 2.16 24.33
N CYS A 226 5.49 3.39 23.84
CA CYS A 226 6.58 4.24 24.31
C CYS A 226 6.43 4.57 25.80
N LEU A 227 5.23 5.04 26.19
CA LEU A 227 4.94 5.38 27.57
C LEU A 227 5.12 4.17 28.51
N GLU A 228 4.64 2.99 28.11
CA GLU A 228 4.78 1.75 28.90
C GLU A 228 6.26 1.41 29.13
N THR A 229 7.08 1.47 28.07
CA THR A 229 8.52 1.19 28.18
C THR A 229 9.21 2.21 29.06
N LEU A 230 8.95 3.50 28.90
CA LEU A 230 9.52 4.56 29.71
C LEU A 230 9.11 4.41 31.18
N ALA A 231 7.85 4.13 31.45
CA ALA A 231 7.35 3.96 32.81
C ALA A 231 7.92 2.72 33.51
N LEU A 232 8.09 1.61 32.80
CA LEU A 232 8.69 0.39 33.32
C LEU A 232 10.21 0.51 33.55
N SER A 233 10.87 1.41 32.82
CA SER A 233 12.31 1.70 32.95
C SER A 233 12.60 2.76 34.02
N ALA A 234 11.57 3.50 34.48
CA ALA A 234 11.74 4.51 35.52
C ALA A 234 11.96 3.90 36.90
N PRO A 235 12.71 4.56 37.80
CA PRO A 235 12.78 4.14 39.21
C PRO A 235 11.38 4.08 39.82
N ALA A 236 11.17 3.19 40.78
CA ALA A 236 9.91 3.10 41.48
C ALA A 236 9.54 4.47 42.12
N LEU A 237 8.29 4.93 41.89
CA LEU A 237 7.78 6.25 42.25
C LEU A 237 8.57 7.43 41.64
N GLY A 238 9.32 7.16 40.56
CA GLY A 238 10.14 8.13 39.85
C GLY A 238 9.36 9.01 38.86
N ALA A 239 10.07 9.87 38.20
CA ALA A 239 9.55 10.68 37.10
C ALA A 239 10.18 10.26 35.77
N ILE A 240 9.39 10.27 34.71
CA ILE A 240 9.90 10.25 33.34
C ILE A 240 10.31 11.68 33.01
N ASP A 241 11.58 11.90 32.77
CA ASP A 241 12.14 13.22 32.44
C ASP A 241 12.56 13.31 30.96
N ASP A 242 12.95 14.50 30.54
CA ASP A 242 13.41 14.77 29.16
C ASP A 242 14.64 13.93 28.80
N ALA A 243 15.52 13.63 29.77
CA ALA A 243 16.71 12.83 29.53
C ALA A 243 16.36 11.36 29.21
N ALA A 244 15.37 10.80 29.92
CA ALA A 244 14.84 9.46 29.65
C ALA A 244 14.20 9.39 28.25
N VAL A 245 13.39 10.39 27.87
CA VAL A 245 12.79 10.46 26.55
C VAL A 245 13.84 10.59 25.44
N ALA A 246 14.85 11.45 25.64
CA ALA A 246 15.94 11.61 24.69
C ALA A 246 16.82 10.37 24.53
N ALA A 247 17.06 9.62 25.64
CA ALA A 247 17.77 8.35 25.58
C ALA A 247 16.97 7.30 24.81
N PHE A 248 15.67 7.17 25.13
CA PHE A 248 14.75 6.28 24.44
C PHE A 248 14.66 6.60 22.94
N ALA A 249 14.59 7.89 22.57
CA ALA A 249 14.56 8.32 21.17
C ALA A 249 15.82 7.91 20.40
N ARG A 250 16.99 7.99 21.03
CA ARG A 250 18.28 7.57 20.45
C ARG A 250 18.34 6.07 20.19
N GLU A 251 17.92 5.27 21.17
CA GLU A 251 17.89 3.81 21.02
C GLU A 251 16.87 3.35 19.96
N ARG A 252 15.80 4.12 19.75
CA ARG A 252 14.70 3.78 18.86
C ARG A 252 14.91 4.23 17.41
N ARG A 253 15.84 5.11 17.11
CA ARG A 253 16.21 5.48 15.72
C ARG A 253 16.66 4.28 14.88
N VAL A 254 16.88 3.13 15.52
CA VAL A 254 17.32 1.87 14.89
C VAL A 254 16.15 0.98 14.42
N ARG A 255 14.87 1.34 14.67
CA ARG A 255 13.72 0.50 14.26
C ARG A 255 12.67 1.28 13.49
N TYR A 256 12.75 1.15 12.19
CA TYR A 256 11.71 1.55 11.24
C TYR A 256 10.61 0.47 11.16
N ASP A 257 9.33 0.87 11.07
CA ASP A 257 8.22 -0.08 10.98
C ASP A 257 8.07 -0.60 9.54
N ASP A 258 8.31 -1.88 9.34
CA ASP A 258 8.32 -2.62 8.06
C ASP A 258 6.96 -2.71 7.33
N GLY A 259 5.94 -1.96 7.68
CA GLY A 259 4.60 -2.24 7.16
C GLY A 259 3.57 -1.12 7.10
N GLY A 260 3.93 0.15 7.27
CA GLY A 260 2.98 1.27 7.31
C GLY A 260 2.99 2.14 6.05
N ASP A 261 2.00 3.04 5.93
CA ASP A 261 1.88 4.05 4.85
C ASP A 261 3.12 4.98 4.79
N ASP A 262 3.84 5.19 5.90
CA ASP A 262 5.09 5.95 5.98
C ASP A 262 6.17 5.40 5.03
N HIS A 263 6.23 4.06 4.87
CA HIS A 263 7.13 3.40 3.92
C HIS A 263 6.85 3.83 2.48
N TYR A 264 5.57 3.79 2.05
CA TYR A 264 5.18 4.17 0.70
C TYR A 264 5.27 5.67 0.48
N ASP A 265 4.98 6.48 1.48
CA ASP A 265 5.06 7.94 1.42
C ASP A 265 6.51 8.41 1.33
N THR A 266 7.43 7.82 2.10
CA THR A 266 8.86 8.11 2.05
C THR A 266 9.46 7.68 0.72
N ALA A 267 9.14 6.46 0.24
CA ALA A 267 9.57 6.00 -1.08
C ALA A 267 9.00 6.87 -2.22
N SER A 268 7.77 7.35 -2.08
CA SER A 268 7.15 8.28 -3.03
C SER A 268 7.84 9.65 -3.01
N ALA A 269 8.15 10.19 -1.83
CA ALA A 269 8.88 11.45 -1.67
C ALA A 269 10.28 11.34 -2.27
N PHE A 270 10.99 10.23 -2.02
CA PHE A 270 12.29 9.92 -2.61
C PHE A 270 12.27 9.99 -4.13
N ILE A 271 11.39 9.21 -4.78
CA ILE A 271 11.31 9.17 -6.23
C ILE A 271 10.83 10.49 -6.82
N LYS A 272 9.90 11.20 -6.16
CA LYS A 272 9.48 12.54 -6.61
C LYS A 272 10.60 13.56 -6.52
N SER A 273 11.49 13.48 -5.51
CA SER A 273 12.67 14.34 -5.40
C SER A 273 13.68 14.04 -6.52
N VAL A 274 13.95 12.77 -6.83
CA VAL A 274 14.77 12.36 -7.98
C VAL A 274 14.17 12.89 -9.29
N ARG A 275 12.86 12.72 -9.49
CA ARG A 275 12.12 13.21 -10.66
C ARG A 275 12.16 14.73 -10.75
N GLY A 276 12.00 15.43 -9.62
CA GLY A 276 12.02 16.87 -9.52
C GLY A 276 13.41 17.52 -9.70
N GLY A 277 14.48 16.70 -9.68
CA GLY A 277 15.85 17.20 -9.83
C GLY A 277 16.40 17.87 -8.57
N ASP A 278 15.90 17.49 -7.39
CA ASP A 278 16.41 17.97 -6.09
C ASP A 278 17.30 16.88 -5.47
N PRO A 279 18.64 16.99 -5.60
CA PRO A 279 19.56 15.99 -5.10
C PRO A 279 19.63 15.96 -3.57
N ASP A 280 19.44 17.10 -2.89
CA ASP A 280 19.51 17.18 -1.43
C ASP A 280 18.30 16.52 -0.78
N ALA A 281 17.10 16.80 -1.28
CA ALA A 281 15.89 16.12 -0.85
C ALA A 281 15.92 14.62 -1.18
N ALA A 282 16.44 14.23 -2.34
CA ALA A 282 16.57 12.83 -2.71
C ALA A 282 17.53 12.08 -1.77
N LEU A 283 18.68 12.65 -1.42
CA LEU A 283 19.60 12.07 -0.42
C LEU A 283 18.97 12.00 0.95
N TYR A 284 18.29 13.06 1.38
CA TYR A 284 17.61 13.06 2.68
C TYR A 284 16.61 11.89 2.79
N TRP A 285 15.73 11.71 1.81
CA TRP A 285 14.76 10.62 1.82
C TRP A 285 15.40 9.23 1.65
N LEU A 286 16.51 9.12 0.91
CA LEU A 286 17.30 7.90 0.85
C LEU A 286 17.75 7.46 2.25
N PHE A 287 18.37 8.36 3.01
CA PHE A 287 18.88 8.03 4.33
C PHE A 287 17.77 7.90 5.38
N VAL A 288 16.64 8.59 5.24
CA VAL A 288 15.45 8.31 6.06
C VAL A 288 15.00 6.85 5.89
N MET A 289 15.02 6.31 4.68
CA MET A 289 14.69 4.90 4.44
C MET A 289 15.77 3.95 4.98
N LEU A 290 17.05 4.21 4.73
CA LEU A 290 18.17 3.35 5.16
C LEU A 290 18.29 3.30 6.69
N GLU A 291 18.30 4.45 7.35
CA GLU A 291 18.31 4.55 8.82
C GLU A 291 17.02 3.96 9.43
N GLY A 292 15.94 3.98 8.67
CA GLY A 292 14.70 3.32 8.99
C GLY A 292 14.71 1.81 8.87
N GLY A 293 15.78 1.20 8.34
CA GLY A 293 15.89 -0.26 8.15
C GLY A 293 15.27 -0.78 6.88
N GLU A 294 14.98 0.08 5.89
CA GLU A 294 14.45 -0.35 4.59
C GLU A 294 15.44 -1.25 3.85
N ASP A 295 14.93 -2.27 3.18
CA ASP A 295 15.75 -3.13 2.32
C ASP A 295 16.43 -2.30 1.21
N PRO A 296 17.77 -2.20 1.18
CA PRO A 296 18.49 -1.43 0.17
C PRO A 296 18.17 -1.88 -1.26
N ARG A 297 17.79 -3.15 -1.45
CA ARG A 297 17.36 -3.69 -2.76
C ARG A 297 15.99 -3.13 -3.17
N PHE A 298 15.10 -2.85 -2.22
CA PHE A 298 13.83 -2.16 -2.51
C PHE A 298 14.09 -0.76 -3.05
N ILE A 299 14.94 0.01 -2.37
CA ILE A 299 15.33 1.36 -2.79
C ILE A 299 15.97 1.33 -4.18
N ALA A 300 16.92 0.42 -4.40
CA ALA A 300 17.59 0.25 -5.68
C ALA A 300 16.61 -0.10 -6.82
N ARG A 301 15.63 -0.99 -6.58
CA ARG A 301 14.57 -1.29 -7.56
C ARG A 301 13.77 -0.04 -7.95
N ARG A 302 13.49 0.85 -6.99
CA ARG A 302 12.80 2.12 -7.28
C ARG A 302 13.63 3.03 -8.18
N LEU A 303 14.96 3.09 -7.98
CA LEU A 303 15.88 3.83 -8.84
C LEU A 303 15.93 3.25 -10.27
N VAL A 304 15.96 1.92 -10.41
CA VAL A 304 15.93 1.25 -11.73
C VAL A 304 14.66 1.61 -12.51
N ILE A 305 13.51 1.63 -11.82
CA ILE A 305 12.23 2.04 -12.44
C ILE A 305 12.30 3.51 -12.85
N ALA A 306 12.70 4.41 -11.94
CA ALA A 306 12.79 5.86 -12.20
C ALA A 306 13.77 6.18 -13.34
N ALA A 307 14.87 5.44 -13.46
CA ALA A 307 15.82 5.58 -14.57
C ALA A 307 15.18 5.35 -15.94
N SER A 308 14.24 4.43 -16.04
CA SER A 308 13.52 4.15 -17.30
C SER A 308 12.27 5.02 -17.49
N GLU A 309 11.55 5.31 -16.40
CA GLU A 309 10.27 6.03 -16.40
C GLU A 309 10.44 7.54 -16.56
N ASP A 310 11.39 8.14 -15.81
CA ASP A 310 11.54 9.58 -15.66
C ASP A 310 12.74 10.18 -16.43
N ILE A 311 13.75 9.37 -16.73
CA ILE A 311 14.95 9.78 -17.47
C ILE A 311 14.93 9.17 -18.88
N GLY A 312 14.73 7.87 -18.99
CA GLY A 312 14.57 7.16 -20.23
C GLY A 312 15.71 7.44 -21.23
N LEU A 313 15.33 7.92 -22.41
CA LEU A 313 16.27 8.19 -23.50
C LEU A 313 16.96 9.56 -23.40
N ALA A 314 16.59 10.40 -22.43
CA ALA A 314 17.28 11.67 -22.21
C ALA A 314 18.74 11.44 -21.73
N ASP A 315 18.97 10.40 -20.93
CA ASP A 315 20.31 9.89 -20.60
C ASP A 315 20.28 8.37 -20.40
N SER A 316 20.66 7.62 -21.41
CA SER A 316 20.63 6.15 -21.38
C SER A 316 21.60 5.52 -20.37
N ARG A 317 22.54 6.29 -19.79
CA ARG A 317 23.44 5.81 -18.73
C ARG A 317 22.69 5.59 -17.42
N ALA A 318 21.59 6.29 -17.20
CA ALA A 318 20.83 6.26 -15.97
C ALA A 318 20.40 4.83 -15.58
N LEU A 319 19.91 4.05 -16.55
CA LEU A 319 19.52 2.66 -16.31
C LEU A 319 20.72 1.79 -15.90
N GLY A 320 21.88 1.99 -16.54
CA GLY A 320 23.11 1.27 -16.19
C GLY A 320 23.59 1.59 -14.79
N VAL A 321 23.60 2.87 -14.40
CA VAL A 321 23.99 3.33 -13.05
C VAL A 321 23.06 2.78 -11.98
N ALA A 322 21.74 2.83 -12.19
CA ALA A 322 20.77 2.29 -11.26
C ALA A 322 20.89 0.76 -11.12
N THR A 323 21.13 0.05 -12.23
CA THR A 323 21.30 -1.41 -12.21
C THR A 323 22.61 -1.79 -11.50
N ALA A 324 23.70 -1.05 -11.69
CA ALA A 324 24.94 -1.27 -10.96
C ALA A 324 24.79 -1.06 -9.46
N ALA A 325 24.02 -0.04 -9.04
CA ALA A 325 23.69 0.18 -7.63
C ALA A 325 22.86 -0.98 -7.05
N PHE A 326 21.89 -1.51 -7.81
CA PHE A 326 21.13 -2.68 -7.41
C PHE A 326 22.02 -3.91 -7.21
N GLN A 327 22.95 -4.17 -8.15
CA GLN A 327 23.92 -5.25 -8.02
C GLN A 327 24.86 -5.08 -6.81
N ALA A 328 25.28 -3.85 -6.52
CA ALA A 328 26.06 -3.55 -5.34
C ALA A 328 25.29 -3.87 -4.04
N CYS A 329 23.98 -3.56 -3.98
CA CYS A 329 23.15 -3.94 -2.83
C CYS A 329 23.08 -5.46 -2.64
N GLU A 330 23.09 -6.25 -3.73
CA GLU A 330 23.04 -7.71 -3.65
C GLU A 330 24.39 -8.35 -3.29
N THR A 331 25.51 -7.78 -3.78
CA THR A 331 26.82 -8.41 -3.68
C THR A 331 27.68 -7.90 -2.54
N VAL A 332 27.53 -6.63 -2.18
CA VAL A 332 28.31 -5.97 -1.13
C VAL A 332 27.51 -5.90 0.18
N GLY A 333 26.24 -5.46 0.12
CA GLY A 333 25.38 -5.31 1.29
C GLY A 333 25.67 -4.03 2.09
N LEU A 334 24.91 -3.85 3.18
CA LEU A 334 25.09 -2.73 4.12
C LEU A 334 26.29 -2.99 5.06
N PRO A 335 27.00 -1.91 5.47
CA PRO A 335 26.71 -0.49 5.17
C PRO A 335 27.32 0.00 3.84
N GLU A 336 28.21 -0.73 3.21
CA GLU A 336 29.03 -0.24 2.10
C GLU A 336 28.21 0.03 0.82
N CYS A 337 27.10 -0.66 0.59
CA CYS A 337 26.22 -0.41 -0.57
C CYS A 337 25.54 0.97 -0.53
N GLU A 338 25.54 1.68 0.60
CA GLU A 338 25.05 3.05 0.73
C GLU A 338 25.75 4.02 -0.22
N TYR A 339 27.06 3.84 -0.44
CA TYR A 339 27.81 4.64 -1.42
C TYR A 339 27.26 4.48 -2.83
N ALA A 340 26.93 3.25 -3.23
CA ALA A 340 26.37 2.97 -4.55
C ALA A 340 24.96 3.55 -4.69
N LEU A 341 24.14 3.46 -3.66
CA LEU A 341 22.79 4.04 -3.63
C LEU A 341 22.84 5.58 -3.68
N ALA A 342 23.71 6.21 -2.88
CA ALA A 342 23.87 7.65 -2.88
C ALA A 342 24.39 8.15 -4.24
N HIS A 343 25.38 7.45 -4.84
CA HIS A 343 25.90 7.79 -6.17
C HIS A 343 24.77 7.70 -7.23
N ALA A 344 24.02 6.61 -7.27
CA ALA A 344 22.92 6.46 -8.22
C ALA A 344 21.83 7.52 -8.00
N THR A 345 21.47 7.81 -6.76
CA THR A 345 20.48 8.83 -6.39
C THR A 345 20.88 10.19 -6.93
N LEU A 346 22.09 10.65 -6.64
CA LEU A 346 22.63 11.93 -7.11
C LEU A 346 22.68 11.99 -8.64
N PHE A 347 23.22 10.93 -9.26
CA PHE A 347 23.30 10.86 -10.71
C PHE A 347 21.93 10.98 -11.36
N LEU A 348 20.94 10.21 -10.90
CA LEU A 348 19.59 10.22 -11.44
C LEU A 348 18.87 11.56 -11.16
N ALA A 349 19.07 12.15 -10.01
CA ALA A 349 18.49 13.45 -9.68
C ALA A 349 18.99 14.55 -10.64
N LEU A 350 20.26 14.49 -11.04
CA LEU A 350 20.89 15.49 -11.91
C LEU A 350 20.76 15.17 -13.43
N CYS A 351 20.29 13.99 -13.81
CA CYS A 351 20.03 13.68 -15.21
C CYS A 351 18.93 14.55 -15.81
N PRO A 352 19.01 14.87 -17.14
CA PRO A 352 17.87 15.40 -17.88
C PRO A 352 16.68 14.44 -17.75
N LYS A 353 15.46 14.98 -17.68
CA LYS A 353 14.24 14.19 -17.48
C LYS A 353 13.46 14.05 -18.79
N SER A 354 12.95 12.84 -19.07
CA SER A 354 12.01 12.55 -20.14
C SER A 354 11.11 11.37 -19.80
N ASN A 355 9.84 11.50 -20.07
CA ASN A 355 8.84 10.45 -19.94
C ASN A 355 8.42 9.87 -21.31
N SER A 356 9.18 10.12 -22.38
CA SER A 356 8.85 9.69 -23.74
C SER A 356 8.67 8.18 -23.86
N VAL A 357 9.47 7.40 -23.12
CA VAL A 357 9.37 5.93 -23.04
C VAL A 357 8.05 5.52 -22.42
N THR A 358 7.65 6.15 -21.32
CA THR A 358 6.38 5.87 -20.61
C THR A 358 5.18 6.18 -21.50
N LEU A 359 5.20 7.31 -22.20
CA LEU A 359 4.14 7.69 -23.13
C LEU A 359 4.05 6.72 -24.32
N ALA A 360 5.18 6.34 -24.91
CA ALA A 360 5.22 5.39 -26.02
C ALA A 360 4.72 4.00 -25.58
N MET A 361 5.12 3.52 -24.41
CA MET A 361 4.64 2.26 -23.84
C MET A 361 3.13 2.30 -23.57
N GLY A 362 2.62 3.42 -23.03
CA GLY A 362 1.18 3.62 -22.79
C GLY A 362 0.40 3.57 -24.09
N ALA A 363 0.84 4.31 -25.12
CA ALA A 363 0.22 4.33 -26.45
C ALA A 363 0.22 2.94 -27.11
N ALA A 364 1.32 2.19 -27.00
CA ALA A 364 1.40 0.83 -27.55
C ALA A 364 0.45 -0.13 -26.82
N LYS A 365 0.36 -0.08 -25.50
CA LYS A 365 -0.58 -0.90 -24.72
C LYS A 365 -2.03 -0.59 -25.06
N GLU A 366 -2.37 0.69 -25.20
CA GLU A 366 -3.72 1.13 -25.56
C GLU A 366 -4.10 0.67 -26.97
N GLU A 367 -3.21 0.85 -27.95
CA GLU A 367 -3.42 0.37 -29.32
C GLU A 367 -3.71 -1.14 -29.36
N VAL A 368 -2.93 -1.93 -28.64
CA VAL A 368 -3.10 -3.40 -28.60
C VAL A 368 -4.37 -3.84 -27.87
N ARG A 369 -4.83 -3.06 -26.90
CA ARG A 369 -6.04 -3.39 -26.10
C ARG A 369 -7.33 -2.95 -26.77
N SER A 370 -7.31 -1.78 -27.41
CA SER A 370 -8.51 -1.12 -27.92
C SER A 370 -8.81 -1.44 -29.39
N ARG A 371 -7.85 -2.02 -30.15
CA ARG A 371 -8.01 -2.30 -31.57
C ARG A 371 -7.72 -3.75 -31.91
N PRO A 372 -8.33 -4.28 -33.01
CA PRO A 372 -7.99 -5.59 -33.52
C PRO A 372 -6.50 -5.71 -33.84
N ARG A 373 -5.94 -6.87 -33.49
CA ARG A 373 -4.53 -7.16 -33.78
C ARG A 373 -4.26 -7.04 -35.28
N GLN A 374 -3.20 -6.34 -35.64
CA GLN A 374 -2.73 -6.28 -37.03
C GLN A 374 -2.12 -7.63 -37.43
N GLU A 375 -2.34 -7.99 -38.70
CA GLU A 375 -1.65 -9.15 -39.26
C GLU A 375 -0.19 -8.82 -39.50
N VAL A 376 0.67 -9.82 -39.33
CA VAL A 376 2.09 -9.70 -39.66
C VAL A 376 2.23 -9.71 -41.16
N PRO A 377 2.85 -8.67 -41.81
CA PRO A 377 3.10 -8.65 -43.25
C PRO A 377 3.84 -9.92 -43.71
N LEU A 378 3.50 -10.41 -44.92
CA LEU A 378 4.04 -11.68 -45.43
C LEU A 378 5.58 -11.71 -45.47
N HIS A 379 6.19 -10.62 -45.92
CA HIS A 379 7.66 -10.48 -45.97
C HIS A 379 8.34 -10.52 -44.60
N LEU A 380 7.62 -10.24 -43.48
CA LEU A 380 8.15 -10.32 -42.13
C LEU A 380 7.89 -11.69 -41.47
N LYS A 381 7.08 -12.57 -42.11
CA LYS A 381 6.83 -13.91 -41.57
C LYS A 381 8.05 -14.80 -41.79
N ASP A 382 8.27 -15.69 -40.83
CA ASP A 382 9.39 -16.64 -40.87
C ASP A 382 9.26 -17.64 -42.05
N ALA A 383 10.33 -17.77 -42.86
CA ALA A 383 10.42 -18.62 -44.02
C ALA A 383 11.24 -19.90 -43.84
N HIS A 384 11.54 -20.31 -42.59
CA HIS A 384 12.38 -21.46 -42.34
C HIS A 384 11.74 -22.78 -42.76
N THR A 385 10.41 -22.89 -42.75
CA THR A 385 9.70 -24.10 -43.16
C THR A 385 9.44 -24.14 -44.68
N GLN A 386 9.41 -25.37 -45.25
CA GLN A 386 9.04 -25.54 -46.68
C GLN A 386 7.62 -25.09 -46.96
N VAL A 387 6.71 -25.27 -46.05
CA VAL A 387 5.30 -24.85 -46.15
C VAL A 387 5.22 -23.31 -46.14
N GLY A 388 5.92 -22.66 -45.21
CA GLY A 388 5.98 -21.20 -45.12
C GLY A 388 6.46 -20.56 -46.42
N ARG A 389 7.54 -21.10 -46.99
CA ARG A 389 8.07 -20.64 -48.28
C ARG A 389 7.07 -20.80 -49.45
N LYS A 390 6.36 -21.93 -49.52
CA LYS A 390 5.30 -22.14 -50.52
C LYS A 390 4.14 -21.17 -50.37
N LEU A 391 3.87 -20.66 -49.17
CA LEU A 391 2.86 -19.66 -48.85
C LEU A 391 3.37 -18.20 -49.03
N GLY A 392 4.56 -18.01 -49.57
CA GLY A 392 5.16 -16.69 -49.80
C GLY A 392 5.66 -15.97 -48.53
N GLN A 393 5.80 -16.72 -47.41
CA GLN A 393 6.35 -16.14 -46.18
C GLN A 393 7.83 -15.78 -46.38
N GLY A 394 8.21 -14.59 -45.91
CA GLY A 394 9.57 -14.04 -46.08
C GLY A 394 9.94 -13.64 -47.49
N ALA A 395 9.04 -13.81 -48.47
CA ALA A 395 9.26 -13.32 -49.82
C ALA A 395 9.34 -11.77 -49.80
N GLU A 396 10.23 -11.24 -50.63
CA GLU A 396 10.45 -9.79 -50.78
C GLU A 396 10.97 -9.08 -49.51
N TYR A 397 11.42 -9.82 -48.49
CA TYR A 397 12.07 -9.20 -47.34
C TYR A 397 13.36 -8.50 -47.79
N ARG A 398 13.47 -7.24 -47.40
CA ARG A 398 14.63 -6.40 -47.74
C ARG A 398 15.56 -6.32 -46.56
N TYR A 399 16.76 -6.83 -46.70
CA TYR A 399 17.74 -6.81 -45.63
C TYR A 399 18.26 -5.38 -45.45
N SER A 400 17.91 -4.79 -44.29
CA SER A 400 18.12 -3.35 -44.04
C SER A 400 19.57 -2.90 -44.17
N HIS A 401 20.55 -3.78 -43.90
CA HIS A 401 21.98 -3.47 -44.04
C HIS A 401 22.46 -3.23 -45.47
N GLU A 402 21.67 -3.58 -46.50
CA GLU A 402 21.95 -3.32 -47.92
C GLU A 402 21.49 -1.92 -48.35
N PHE A 403 20.83 -1.17 -47.48
CA PHE A 403 20.30 0.15 -47.74
C PHE A 403 21.07 1.27 -47.03
N PRO A 404 21.04 2.50 -47.53
CA PRO A 404 21.67 3.65 -46.91
C PRO A 404 21.19 3.80 -45.44
N GLU A 405 22.14 4.01 -44.54
CA GLU A 405 21.91 4.10 -43.08
C GLU A 405 21.21 2.88 -42.45
N GLY A 406 21.15 1.76 -43.15
CA GLY A 406 20.41 0.58 -42.67
C GLY A 406 18.89 0.74 -42.75
N ILE A 407 18.38 1.67 -43.55
CA ILE A 407 16.96 1.98 -43.65
C ILE A 407 16.41 1.51 -44.98
N SER A 408 15.54 0.52 -45.00
CA SER A 408 14.76 0.09 -46.16
C SER A 408 13.43 0.84 -46.25
N GLY A 409 12.85 0.90 -47.44
CA GLY A 409 11.53 1.49 -47.68
C GLY A 409 10.35 0.61 -47.25
N GLN A 410 10.60 -0.64 -46.81
CA GLN A 410 9.55 -1.62 -46.51
C GLN A 410 8.67 -1.23 -45.33
N GLU A 411 7.44 -1.74 -45.31
CA GLU A 411 6.47 -1.58 -44.23
C GLU A 411 6.70 -2.66 -43.16
N TYR A 412 6.67 -2.25 -41.88
CA TYR A 412 6.79 -3.17 -40.73
C TYR A 412 5.46 -3.41 -40.04
N LEU A 413 4.41 -2.72 -40.43
CA LEU A 413 3.05 -2.86 -39.95
C LEU A 413 2.09 -2.82 -41.12
N SER A 414 0.99 -3.57 -41.08
CA SER A 414 -0.06 -3.52 -42.09
C SER A 414 -0.83 -2.18 -42.10
N ARG A 415 -0.84 -1.50 -40.97
CA ARG A 415 -1.37 -0.14 -40.79
C ARG A 415 -0.31 0.70 -40.06
N PRO A 416 0.07 1.85 -40.58
CA PRO A 416 1.10 2.69 -39.95
C PRO A 416 0.65 3.19 -38.59
N LEU A 417 1.59 3.22 -37.63
CA LEU A 417 1.40 3.76 -36.28
C LEU A 417 2.52 4.73 -35.94
N GLU A 418 2.19 5.73 -35.15
CA GLU A 418 3.15 6.63 -34.53
C GLU A 418 3.01 6.55 -32.99
N LEU A 419 3.76 5.66 -32.38
CA LEU A 419 3.72 5.40 -30.94
C LEU A 419 4.80 6.17 -30.19
N PHE A 420 5.97 6.36 -30.79
CA PHE A 420 7.10 7.02 -30.18
C PHE A 420 7.30 8.42 -30.71
N ARG A 421 7.31 9.39 -29.81
CA ARG A 421 7.64 10.79 -30.07
C ARG A 421 8.73 11.21 -29.09
N PRO A 422 9.97 11.36 -29.57
CA PRO A 422 11.06 11.81 -28.72
C PRO A 422 10.81 13.22 -28.21
N GLY A 423 11.25 13.49 -26.98
CA GLY A 423 11.29 14.82 -26.42
C GLY A 423 12.47 15.65 -26.94
N ASN A 424 12.74 16.76 -26.28
CA ASN A 424 13.85 17.65 -26.59
C ASN A 424 14.89 17.74 -25.45
N SER A 425 14.77 16.89 -24.44
CA SER A 425 15.62 16.90 -23.25
C SER A 425 16.82 15.98 -23.42
N GLY A 426 18.00 16.43 -23.03
CA GLY A 426 19.22 15.62 -23.06
C GLY A 426 19.55 15.04 -24.44
N ALA A 427 19.82 13.74 -24.51
CA ALA A 427 20.13 13.04 -25.77
C ALA A 427 18.93 12.88 -26.72
N GLU A 428 17.71 13.09 -26.26
CA GLU A 428 16.51 12.91 -27.10
C GLU A 428 16.43 13.92 -28.24
N ALA A 429 16.98 15.12 -28.09
CA ALA A 429 17.04 16.10 -29.19
C ALA A 429 17.74 15.50 -30.43
N GLN A 430 18.88 14.82 -30.22
CA GLN A 430 19.60 14.16 -31.33
C GLN A 430 18.84 12.95 -31.87
N LEU A 431 18.12 12.22 -31.00
CA LEU A 431 17.27 11.10 -31.41
C LEU A 431 16.08 11.59 -32.24
N ALA A 432 15.53 12.76 -31.92
CA ALA A 432 14.44 13.38 -32.67
C ALA A 432 14.87 13.74 -34.08
N GLU A 433 16.05 14.38 -34.26
CA GLU A 433 16.62 14.70 -35.56
C GLU A 433 16.88 13.44 -36.40
N ARG A 434 17.49 12.42 -35.79
CA ARG A 434 17.75 11.14 -36.43
C ARG A 434 16.45 10.46 -36.89
N LEU A 435 15.43 10.44 -36.03
CA LEU A 435 14.13 9.84 -36.37
C LEU A 435 13.44 10.58 -37.53
N ALA A 436 13.47 11.91 -37.55
CA ALA A 436 12.92 12.71 -38.61
C ALA A 436 13.63 12.41 -39.94
N ARG A 437 14.98 12.35 -39.93
CA ARG A 437 15.79 11.97 -41.08
C ARG A 437 15.44 10.58 -41.61
N TRP A 438 15.33 9.58 -40.71
CA TRP A 438 14.97 8.21 -41.10
C TRP A 438 13.57 8.09 -41.65
N ARG A 439 12.61 8.85 -41.11
CA ARG A 439 11.24 8.93 -41.67
C ARG A 439 11.23 9.52 -43.09
N SER A 440 11.99 10.59 -43.30
CA SER A 440 12.14 11.20 -44.65
C SER A 440 12.79 10.23 -45.61
N LEU A 441 13.90 9.61 -45.26
CA LEU A 441 14.58 8.63 -46.07
C LEU A 441 13.67 7.45 -46.48
N ARG A 442 12.94 6.91 -45.51
CA ARG A 442 11.96 5.85 -45.76
C ARG A 442 10.87 6.29 -46.75
N ALA A 443 10.36 7.50 -46.59
CA ALA A 443 9.35 8.04 -47.49
C ALA A 443 9.88 8.27 -48.91
N GLU A 444 11.15 8.66 -49.07
CA GLU A 444 11.80 8.79 -50.39
C GLU A 444 12.00 7.45 -51.09
N LEU A 445 12.48 6.44 -50.34
CA LEU A 445 12.66 5.09 -50.87
C LEU A 445 11.34 4.51 -51.38
N ARG A 446 10.25 4.68 -50.62
CA ARG A 446 8.91 4.23 -51.01
C ARG A 446 8.41 4.95 -52.31
N ARG A 447 8.65 6.26 -52.43
CA ARG A 447 8.26 7.01 -53.61
C ARG A 447 8.99 6.54 -54.84
N LYS A 448 10.30 6.26 -54.74
CA LYS A 448 11.10 5.73 -55.84
C LYS A 448 10.60 4.36 -56.30
N GLU A 449 10.17 3.53 -55.38
CA GLU A 449 9.64 2.19 -55.64
C GLU A 449 8.23 2.21 -56.24
N ALA A 450 7.37 3.15 -55.84
CA ALA A 450 6.02 3.30 -56.38
C ALA A 450 5.99 3.97 -57.74
N GLY A 451 7.07 4.63 -58.14
CA GLY A 451 7.20 5.30 -59.47
C GLY A 451 8.02 4.49 -60.48
N ALA A 452 8.55 3.33 -60.12
CA ALA A 452 9.23 2.36 -60.95
C ALA A 452 8.32 1.17 -61.26
#